data_698f52ff0abb5da6b8cac78d36c10202
#
_entry.id   698f52ff0abb5da6b8cac78d36c10202
#
_cell.length_a   1.000
_cell.length_b   1.000
_cell.length_c   1.000
_cell.angle_alpha   90.00
_cell.angle_beta   90.00
_cell.angle_gamma   90.00
#
_symmetry.space_group_name_H-M   'P 1'
#
loop_
_entity.id
_entity.type
_entity.pdbx_description
1 polymer ?
#
loop_
_entity_poly.entity_id
_entity_poly.type
_entity_poly.pdbx_seq_one_letter_code
_entity_poly.pdbx_strand_id
1 'polypeptide(L)'
;MAENPSREVNQIIPLPGMYENYFLDYASYVILERAVPMIEDGCKPVHRRILHSMKEMDDGRYNKVANIIGQTMQYHPHGDASIGDALVGLGQKELLIDCQGNWGDIRTGDSAAAPRYIEARLTKFALDVVFNPDTTQWQPTYDGRKREPVFLPLKFPLLLSQGTEGIAVGLSTKVLPHNFLEILDACIAHLKNKPFTLYPDFQTGGFADATNYNSGQRGGRLLTRAKIGIINRSLLEISELPFGTTTDRLIESIIKANDKGQIKVKKITDNTAKDVSIT
;
A
#
# COMPACT_ATOMS: atom_id res chain seq x y z
N MET A 1 5.62 13.12 -66.06
CA MET A 1 5.44 14.08 -64.95
C MET A 1 5.43 13.25 -63.67
N ALA A 2 6.49 13.33 -62.93
CA ALA A 2 6.64 12.54 -61.66
C ALA A 2 6.09 13.41 -60.52
N GLU A 3 5.08 12.92 -59.83
CA GLU A 3 4.56 13.57 -58.61
C GLU A 3 5.60 13.50 -57.49
N ASN A 4 5.89 14.60 -56.93
CA ASN A 4 6.82 14.84 -55.84
C ASN A 4 6.17 14.32 -54.53
N PRO A 5 6.78 13.39 -53.77
CA PRO A 5 6.20 13.00 -52.49
C PRO A 5 6.24 14.15 -51.52
N SER A 6 5.08 14.46 -50.97
CA SER A 6 4.86 15.49 -49.95
C SER A 6 5.87 15.29 -48.80
N ARG A 7 6.73 16.29 -48.58
CA ARG A 7 7.56 16.42 -47.39
C ARG A 7 6.64 16.47 -46.17
N GLU A 8 6.73 15.45 -45.31
CA GLU A 8 6.20 15.54 -43.96
C GLU A 8 6.83 16.79 -43.29
N VAL A 9 6.02 17.78 -43.04
CA VAL A 9 6.42 18.92 -42.26
C VAL A 9 6.58 18.46 -40.83
N ASN A 10 7.82 18.28 -40.37
CA ASN A 10 8.10 18.08 -38.99
C ASN A 10 7.57 19.31 -38.20
N GLN A 11 6.45 19.15 -37.54
CA GLN A 11 5.93 20.19 -36.63
C GLN A 11 6.94 20.39 -35.49
N ILE A 12 7.66 21.48 -35.52
CA ILE A 12 8.50 21.92 -34.42
C ILE A 12 7.55 22.46 -33.35
N ILE A 13 7.32 21.65 -32.31
CA ILE A 13 6.57 22.09 -31.13
C ILE A 13 7.54 22.85 -30.23
N PRO A 14 7.33 24.15 -29.98
CA PRO A 14 8.20 24.93 -29.11
C PRO A 14 8.17 24.38 -27.67
N LEU A 15 9.29 24.52 -26.95
CA LEU A 15 9.46 24.00 -25.59
C LEU A 15 8.30 24.31 -24.63
N PRO A 16 7.69 25.51 -24.61
CA PRO A 16 6.48 25.80 -23.84
C PRO A 16 5.30 24.87 -24.16
N GLY A 17 5.05 24.59 -25.45
CA GLY A 17 3.97 23.67 -25.85
C GLY A 17 4.22 22.20 -25.47
N MET A 18 5.49 21.79 -25.41
CA MET A 18 5.84 20.47 -24.86
C MET A 18 5.56 20.38 -23.37
N TYR A 19 5.89 21.43 -22.60
CA TYR A 19 5.57 21.49 -21.17
C TYR A 19 4.06 21.55 -20.93
N GLU A 20 3.34 22.35 -21.69
CA GLU A 20 1.91 22.58 -21.51
C GLU A 20 1.08 21.34 -21.85
N ASN A 21 1.40 20.63 -22.91
CA ASN A 21 0.62 19.48 -23.37
C ASN A 21 1.14 18.15 -22.79
N TYR A 22 2.40 17.80 -23.04
CA TYR A 22 2.91 16.47 -22.69
C TYR A 22 3.19 16.31 -21.18
N PHE A 23 3.69 17.35 -20.52
CA PHE A 23 3.95 17.27 -19.09
C PHE A 23 2.65 17.27 -18.29
N LEU A 24 1.66 18.05 -18.67
CA LEU A 24 0.35 18.07 -18.01
C LEU A 24 -0.36 16.72 -18.19
N ASP A 25 -0.35 16.16 -19.40
CA ASP A 25 -0.93 14.85 -19.68
C ASP A 25 -0.25 13.75 -18.84
N TYR A 26 1.09 13.75 -18.80
CA TYR A 26 1.84 12.81 -17.97
C TYR A 26 1.57 13.01 -16.48
N ALA A 27 1.56 14.24 -15.99
CA ALA A 27 1.26 14.53 -14.59
C ALA A 27 -0.14 14.07 -14.19
N SER A 28 -1.15 14.36 -15.04
CA SER A 28 -2.53 13.90 -14.84
C SER A 28 -2.62 12.38 -14.81
N TYR A 29 -1.95 11.72 -15.75
CA TYR A 29 -1.89 10.26 -15.78
C TYR A 29 -1.27 9.67 -14.49
N VAL A 30 -0.13 10.21 -14.02
CA VAL A 30 0.53 9.73 -12.79
C VAL A 30 -0.35 9.95 -11.56
N ILE A 31 -1.11 11.05 -11.50
CA ILE A 31 -2.03 11.33 -10.41
C ILE A 31 -3.19 10.33 -10.42
N LEU A 32 -3.92 10.26 -11.54
CA LEU A 32 -5.19 9.54 -11.62
C LEU A 32 -5.02 8.03 -11.79
N GLU A 33 -4.02 7.61 -12.56
CA GLU A 33 -3.87 6.20 -12.97
C GLU A 33 -2.76 5.44 -12.21
N ARG A 34 -2.10 6.08 -11.22
CA ARG A 34 -0.99 5.41 -10.51
C ARG A 34 -0.92 5.70 -9.02
N ALA A 35 -0.84 6.96 -8.62
CA ALA A 35 -0.36 7.33 -7.28
C ALA A 35 -1.48 7.55 -6.27
N VAL A 36 -2.61 8.12 -6.68
CA VAL A 36 -3.70 8.51 -5.79
C VAL A 36 -4.78 7.43 -5.79
N PRO A 37 -5.18 6.93 -4.60
CA PRO A 37 -6.30 5.99 -4.51
C PRO A 37 -7.63 6.72 -4.76
N MET A 38 -8.63 6.00 -5.27
CA MET A 38 -10.01 6.49 -5.28
C MET A 38 -10.59 6.40 -3.86
N ILE A 39 -11.42 7.38 -3.49
CA ILE A 39 -12.01 7.42 -2.15
C ILE A 39 -13.08 6.34 -1.96
N GLU A 40 -13.76 5.96 -3.03
CA GLU A 40 -14.85 4.99 -3.04
C GLU A 40 -14.38 3.58 -2.64
N ASP A 41 -13.18 3.18 -3.06
CA ASP A 41 -12.65 1.85 -2.77
C ASP A 41 -11.28 1.84 -2.08
N GLY A 42 -10.67 3.00 -1.87
CA GLY A 42 -9.34 3.11 -1.27
C GLY A 42 -8.22 2.48 -2.10
N CYS A 43 -8.50 2.09 -3.33
CA CYS A 43 -7.58 1.39 -4.20
C CYS A 43 -6.87 2.32 -5.20
N LYS A 44 -5.59 2.11 -5.39
CA LYS A 44 -4.92 2.55 -6.61
C LYS A 44 -5.36 1.65 -7.78
N PRO A 45 -5.27 2.10 -9.04
CA PRO A 45 -5.65 1.28 -10.19
C PRO A 45 -5.03 -0.12 -10.21
N VAL A 46 -3.76 -0.26 -9.86
CA VAL A 46 -3.10 -1.57 -9.79
C VAL A 46 -3.73 -2.49 -8.75
N HIS A 47 -4.07 -1.98 -7.56
CA HIS A 47 -4.71 -2.78 -6.50
C HIS A 47 -6.10 -3.26 -6.93
N ARG A 48 -6.89 -2.37 -7.54
CA ARG A 48 -8.23 -2.68 -8.05
C ARG A 48 -8.18 -3.76 -9.12
N ARG A 49 -7.25 -3.66 -10.06
CA ARG A 49 -7.04 -4.63 -11.15
C ARG A 49 -6.56 -5.98 -10.62
N ILE A 50 -5.71 -6.01 -9.59
CA ILE A 50 -5.30 -7.25 -8.90
C ILE A 50 -6.52 -7.92 -8.27
N LEU A 51 -7.29 -7.21 -7.46
CA LEU A 51 -8.47 -7.76 -6.79
C LEU A 51 -9.52 -8.25 -7.80
N HIS A 52 -9.74 -7.50 -8.88
CA HIS A 52 -10.61 -7.91 -9.96
C HIS A 52 -10.14 -9.20 -10.67
N SER A 53 -8.85 -9.28 -11.00
CA SER A 53 -8.24 -10.47 -11.61
C SER A 53 -8.34 -11.69 -10.69
N MET A 54 -8.08 -11.51 -9.40
CA MET A 54 -8.23 -12.59 -8.41
C MET A 54 -9.69 -13.05 -8.30
N LYS A 55 -10.66 -12.12 -8.43
CA LYS A 55 -12.09 -12.49 -8.45
C LYS A 55 -12.48 -13.30 -9.67
N GLU A 56 -11.95 -12.95 -10.85
CA GLU A 56 -12.18 -13.74 -12.08
C GLU A 56 -11.60 -15.16 -11.99
N MET A 57 -10.48 -15.32 -11.28
CA MET A 57 -9.80 -16.61 -11.12
C MET A 57 -10.31 -17.41 -9.92
N ASP A 58 -11.24 -16.86 -9.13
CA ASP A 58 -11.65 -17.43 -7.85
C ASP A 58 -12.44 -18.73 -8.01
N ASP A 59 -11.80 -19.82 -7.63
CA ASP A 59 -12.39 -21.16 -7.50
C ASP A 59 -12.27 -21.72 -6.06
N GLY A 60 -11.94 -20.85 -5.09
CA GLY A 60 -11.72 -21.19 -3.69
C GLY A 60 -10.35 -21.76 -3.37
N ARG A 61 -9.52 -22.06 -4.37
CA ARG A 61 -8.16 -22.59 -4.19
C ARG A 61 -7.10 -21.48 -4.25
N TYR A 62 -5.92 -21.79 -3.75
CA TYR A 62 -4.76 -20.94 -3.92
C TYR A 62 -4.26 -20.95 -5.38
N ASN A 63 -3.93 -19.78 -5.89
CA ASN A 63 -3.31 -19.58 -7.19
C ASN A 63 -1.87 -19.09 -7.02
N LYS A 64 -0.96 -19.54 -7.88
CA LYS A 64 0.40 -19.00 -7.96
C LYS A 64 0.34 -17.49 -8.21
N VAL A 65 1.12 -16.73 -7.47
CA VAL A 65 1.22 -15.27 -7.65
C VAL A 65 1.63 -14.93 -9.09
N ALA A 66 2.48 -15.73 -9.71
CA ALA A 66 2.84 -15.56 -11.13
C ALA A 66 1.62 -15.63 -12.07
N ASN A 67 0.63 -16.50 -11.79
CA ASN A 67 -0.59 -16.60 -12.59
C ASN A 67 -1.51 -15.39 -12.37
N ILE A 68 -1.60 -14.91 -11.11
CA ILE A 68 -2.37 -13.70 -10.78
C ILE A 68 -1.77 -12.47 -11.47
N ILE A 69 -0.44 -12.35 -11.48
CA ILE A 69 0.27 -11.29 -12.20
C ILE A 69 -0.07 -11.36 -13.70
N GLY A 70 0.05 -12.54 -14.32
CA GLY A 70 -0.27 -12.74 -15.73
C GLY A 70 -1.72 -12.38 -16.07
N GLN A 71 -2.68 -12.76 -15.23
CA GLN A 71 -4.08 -12.36 -15.39
C GLN A 71 -4.26 -10.84 -15.26
N THR A 72 -3.57 -10.21 -14.30
CA THR A 72 -3.66 -8.76 -14.06
C THR A 72 -3.08 -7.93 -15.21
N MET A 73 -2.07 -8.44 -15.91
CA MET A 73 -1.49 -7.78 -17.09
C MET A 73 -2.50 -7.55 -18.23
N GLN A 74 -3.61 -8.28 -18.27
CA GLN A 74 -4.69 -8.04 -19.23
C GLN A 74 -5.45 -6.73 -18.96
N TYR A 75 -5.34 -6.20 -17.74
CA TYR A 75 -5.99 -4.97 -17.28
C TYR A 75 -4.99 -3.85 -17.06
N HIS A 76 -3.76 -4.19 -16.69
CA HIS A 76 -2.74 -3.22 -16.23
C HIS A 76 -1.57 -3.18 -17.21
N PRO A 77 -1.43 -2.10 -18.03
CA PRO A 77 -0.42 -2.00 -19.08
C PRO A 77 0.97 -1.63 -18.55
N HIS A 78 1.41 -2.26 -17.46
CA HIS A 78 2.72 -2.03 -16.85
C HIS A 78 3.43 -3.35 -16.57
N GLY A 79 4.72 -3.28 -16.22
CA GLY A 79 5.55 -4.45 -16.00
C GLY A 79 5.07 -5.34 -14.86
N ASP A 80 5.31 -6.65 -15.00
CA ASP A 80 4.97 -7.70 -14.05
C ASP A 80 5.53 -7.48 -12.65
N ALA A 81 6.74 -6.93 -12.53
CA ALA A 81 7.36 -6.61 -11.26
C ALA A 81 6.51 -5.64 -10.43
N SER A 82 5.99 -4.57 -11.04
CA SER A 82 5.15 -3.59 -10.34
C SER A 82 3.82 -4.17 -9.84
N ILE A 83 3.25 -5.11 -10.59
CA ILE A 83 2.05 -5.86 -10.18
C ILE A 83 2.38 -6.79 -9.02
N GLY A 84 3.53 -7.49 -9.11
CA GLY A 84 4.02 -8.38 -8.07
C GLY A 84 4.23 -7.66 -6.74
N ASP A 85 4.92 -6.52 -6.75
CA ASP A 85 5.16 -5.70 -5.57
C ASP A 85 3.85 -5.18 -4.94
N ALA A 86 2.91 -4.75 -5.77
CA ALA A 86 1.60 -4.30 -5.31
C ALA A 86 0.79 -5.46 -4.68
N LEU A 87 0.83 -6.65 -5.28
CA LEU A 87 0.17 -7.85 -4.74
C LEU A 87 0.79 -8.28 -3.41
N VAL A 88 2.13 -8.27 -3.30
CA VAL A 88 2.84 -8.56 -2.05
C VAL A 88 2.43 -7.55 -0.98
N GLY A 89 2.42 -6.26 -1.29
CA GLY A 89 1.99 -5.22 -0.36
C GLY A 89 0.54 -5.38 0.10
N LEU A 90 -0.37 -5.84 -0.76
CA LEU A 90 -1.75 -6.16 -0.37
C LEU A 90 -1.82 -7.40 0.53
N GLY A 91 -1.02 -8.45 0.22
CA GLY A 91 -0.98 -9.67 1.01
C GLY A 91 -0.43 -9.46 2.41
N GLN A 92 0.62 -8.67 2.55
CA GLN A 92 1.23 -8.33 3.85
C GLN A 92 0.31 -7.55 4.80
N LYS A 93 -0.80 -6.99 4.29
CA LYS A 93 -1.82 -6.33 5.10
C LYS A 93 -2.84 -7.30 5.71
N GLU A 94 -2.79 -8.59 5.38
CA GLU A 94 -3.53 -9.71 6.00
C GLU A 94 -5.06 -9.51 6.11
N LEU A 95 -5.68 -8.75 5.22
CA LEU A 95 -7.11 -8.47 5.28
C LEU A 95 -7.89 -9.08 4.09
N LEU A 96 -7.48 -8.77 2.87
CA LEU A 96 -8.21 -9.14 1.66
C LEU A 96 -7.67 -10.40 0.99
N ILE A 97 -6.43 -10.78 1.28
CA ILE A 97 -5.71 -11.86 0.60
C ILE A 97 -5.20 -12.84 1.62
N ASP A 98 -5.57 -14.12 1.48
CA ASP A 98 -4.92 -15.25 2.14
C ASP A 98 -3.62 -15.56 1.41
N CYS A 99 -2.52 -15.58 2.15
CA CYS A 99 -1.17 -15.77 1.63
C CYS A 99 -0.63 -17.15 2.01
N GLN A 100 0.04 -17.84 1.07
CA GLN A 100 0.75 -19.08 1.32
C GLN A 100 2.18 -19.01 0.79
N GLY A 101 3.15 -19.46 1.61
CA GLY A 101 4.57 -19.36 1.30
C GLY A 101 5.23 -18.15 1.98
N ASN A 102 6.44 -17.78 1.53
CA ASN A 102 7.20 -16.66 2.09
C ASN A 102 6.84 -15.36 1.38
N TRP A 103 6.03 -14.54 2.02
CA TRP A 103 5.60 -13.21 1.55
C TRP A 103 6.48 -12.06 2.05
N GLY A 104 7.67 -12.37 2.62
CA GLY A 104 8.51 -11.39 3.31
C GLY A 104 7.95 -11.00 4.67
N ASP A 105 8.60 -10.06 5.33
CA ASP A 105 8.16 -9.54 6.63
C ASP A 105 8.38 -8.03 6.72
N ILE A 106 7.33 -7.30 7.05
CA ILE A 106 7.36 -5.83 7.20
C ILE A 106 8.19 -5.37 8.40
N ARG A 107 8.44 -6.26 9.37
CA ARG A 107 9.22 -5.97 10.59
C ARG A 107 10.72 -6.10 10.34
N THR A 108 11.14 -7.17 9.68
CA THR A 108 12.56 -7.38 9.33
C THR A 108 12.95 -6.66 8.05
N GLY A 109 11.99 -6.44 7.15
CA GLY A 109 12.22 -5.88 5.82
C GLY A 109 12.61 -6.96 4.79
N ASP A 110 12.47 -8.24 5.14
CA ASP A 110 12.74 -9.35 4.22
C ASP A 110 11.81 -9.28 3.01
N SER A 111 12.38 -9.55 1.85
CA SER A 111 11.64 -9.59 0.59
C SER A 111 10.83 -10.87 0.47
N ALA A 112 9.70 -10.78 -0.23
CA ALA A 112 8.93 -11.97 -0.60
C ALA A 112 9.72 -12.89 -1.54
N ALA A 113 9.43 -14.18 -1.49
CA ALA A 113 9.94 -15.14 -2.44
C ALA A 113 9.43 -14.84 -3.87
N ALA A 114 10.10 -15.38 -4.88
CA ALA A 114 9.69 -15.17 -6.26
C ALA A 114 8.24 -15.61 -6.51
N PRO A 115 7.49 -14.93 -7.40
CA PRO A 115 6.06 -15.16 -7.64
C PRO A 115 5.67 -16.60 -8.00
N ARG A 116 6.61 -17.39 -8.51
CA ARG A 116 6.39 -18.82 -8.84
C ARG A 116 6.32 -19.74 -7.62
N TYR A 117 6.79 -19.28 -6.45
CA TYR A 117 6.84 -20.08 -5.23
C TYR A 117 5.72 -19.77 -4.24
N ILE A 118 5.19 -18.56 -4.27
CA ILE A 118 4.15 -18.10 -3.35
C ILE A 118 2.77 -18.17 -4.00
N GLU A 119 1.75 -18.32 -3.17
CA GLU A 119 0.37 -18.50 -3.61
C GLU A 119 -0.56 -17.57 -2.84
N ALA A 120 -1.65 -17.19 -3.50
CA ALA A 120 -2.67 -16.31 -2.93
C ALA A 120 -4.07 -16.72 -3.34
N ARG A 121 -5.04 -16.38 -2.51
CA ARG A 121 -6.48 -16.35 -2.85
C ARG A 121 -7.16 -15.21 -2.12
N LEU A 122 -8.36 -14.85 -2.56
CA LEU A 122 -9.18 -13.89 -1.81
C LEU A 122 -9.66 -14.51 -0.50
N THR A 123 -9.65 -13.71 0.57
CA THR A 123 -10.28 -14.11 1.83
C THR A 123 -11.80 -14.18 1.67
N LYS A 124 -12.48 -14.97 2.53
CA LYS A 124 -13.94 -14.96 2.57
C LYS A 124 -14.49 -13.55 2.82
N PHE A 125 -13.83 -12.79 3.71
CA PHE A 125 -14.16 -11.40 3.97
C PHE A 125 -14.09 -10.55 2.69
N ALA A 126 -13.02 -10.69 1.89
CA ALA A 126 -12.90 -9.94 0.63
C ALA A 126 -14.02 -10.29 -0.35
N LEU A 127 -14.38 -11.57 -0.47
CA LEU A 127 -15.47 -12.02 -1.34
C LEU A 127 -16.83 -11.42 -0.94
N ASP A 128 -17.06 -11.26 0.37
CA ASP A 128 -18.33 -10.75 0.91
C ASP A 128 -18.45 -9.22 0.85
N VAL A 129 -17.32 -8.49 0.94
CA VAL A 129 -17.35 -7.03 1.14
C VAL A 129 -16.80 -6.20 -0.01
N VAL A 130 -15.97 -6.79 -0.90
CA VAL A 130 -15.31 -6.04 -1.98
C VAL A 130 -16.12 -6.00 -3.25
N PHE A 131 -16.88 -7.06 -3.53
CA PHE A 131 -17.52 -7.26 -4.84
C PHE A 131 -19.05 -7.22 -4.72
N ASN A 132 -19.67 -6.51 -5.66
CA ASN A 132 -21.13 -6.52 -5.87
C ASN A 132 -21.40 -6.25 -7.35
N PRO A 133 -21.73 -7.28 -8.15
CA PRO A 133 -21.96 -7.14 -9.59
C PRO A 133 -23.06 -6.13 -9.93
N ASP A 134 -24.10 -6.04 -9.10
CA ASP A 134 -25.29 -5.22 -9.37
C ASP A 134 -25.01 -3.71 -9.24
N THR A 135 -23.99 -3.34 -8.47
CA THR A 135 -23.64 -1.93 -8.21
C THR A 135 -22.29 -1.53 -8.83
N THR A 136 -21.57 -2.47 -9.45
CA THR A 136 -20.30 -2.18 -10.09
C THR A 136 -20.50 -1.41 -11.40
N GLN A 137 -19.81 -0.28 -11.51
CA GLN A 137 -19.71 0.47 -12.77
C GLN A 137 -18.51 -0.06 -13.56
N TRP A 138 -18.71 -0.28 -14.86
CA TRP A 138 -17.74 -0.91 -15.73
C TRP A 138 -17.28 0.03 -16.84
N GLN A 139 -15.97 0.03 -17.10
CA GLN A 139 -15.34 0.74 -18.22
C GLN A 139 -14.55 -0.23 -19.11
N PRO A 140 -14.26 0.12 -20.39
CA PRO A 140 -13.34 -0.66 -21.21
C PRO A 140 -11.94 -0.68 -20.61
N THR A 141 -11.21 -1.77 -20.83
CA THR A 141 -9.76 -1.84 -20.58
C THR A 141 -8.99 -0.95 -21.54
N TYR A 142 -7.72 -0.68 -21.25
CA TYR A 142 -6.83 0.14 -22.09
C TYR A 142 -6.75 -0.31 -23.56
N ASP A 143 -6.94 -1.61 -23.82
CA ASP A 143 -6.94 -2.21 -25.18
C ASP A 143 -8.36 -2.43 -25.74
N GLY A 144 -9.40 -2.10 -24.98
CA GLY A 144 -10.80 -2.25 -25.35
C GLY A 144 -11.32 -3.69 -25.43
N ARG A 145 -10.50 -4.70 -25.12
CA ARG A 145 -10.87 -6.12 -25.27
C ARG A 145 -11.74 -6.66 -24.15
N LYS A 146 -11.64 -6.08 -22.97
CA LYS A 146 -12.36 -6.48 -21.76
C LYS A 146 -13.01 -5.26 -21.09
N ARG A 147 -13.64 -5.50 -19.96
CA ARG A 147 -14.16 -4.44 -19.08
C ARG A 147 -13.54 -4.59 -17.70
N GLU A 148 -13.24 -3.49 -17.07
CA GLU A 148 -12.73 -3.41 -15.70
C GLU A 148 -13.64 -2.52 -14.85
N PRO A 149 -13.69 -2.72 -13.51
CA PRO A 149 -14.48 -1.85 -12.64
C PRO A 149 -13.85 -0.46 -12.57
N VAL A 150 -14.68 0.58 -12.66
CA VAL A 150 -14.25 1.98 -12.42
C VAL A 150 -13.77 2.10 -10.99
N PHE A 151 -14.54 1.59 -10.03
CA PHE A 151 -14.17 1.37 -8.62
C PHE A 151 -14.88 0.11 -8.10
N LEU A 152 -14.37 -0.45 -7.02
CA LEU A 152 -14.99 -1.60 -6.36
C LEU A 152 -16.02 -1.11 -5.34
N PRO A 153 -17.25 -1.69 -5.29
CA PRO A 153 -18.30 -1.26 -4.39
C PRO A 153 -18.07 -1.78 -2.96
N LEU A 154 -17.00 -1.34 -2.33
CA LEU A 154 -16.62 -1.77 -0.98
C LEU A 154 -17.65 -1.38 0.06
N LYS A 155 -17.91 -2.29 1.01
CA LYS A 155 -18.87 -2.10 2.09
C LYS A 155 -18.28 -1.52 3.38
N PHE A 156 -16.99 -1.19 3.39
CA PHE A 156 -16.30 -0.56 4.52
C PHE A 156 -15.15 0.33 4.03
N PRO A 157 -14.64 1.28 4.84
CA PRO A 157 -13.63 2.24 4.40
C PRO A 157 -12.22 1.61 4.40
N LEU A 158 -11.89 0.85 3.35
CA LEU A 158 -10.61 0.17 3.16
C LEU A 158 -9.43 1.14 3.23
N LEU A 159 -9.60 2.36 2.69
CA LEU A 159 -8.56 3.39 2.69
C LEU A 159 -8.03 3.69 4.09
N LEU A 160 -8.92 3.78 5.08
CA LEU A 160 -8.54 4.02 6.47
C LEU A 160 -7.93 2.78 7.12
N SER A 161 -8.47 1.58 6.82
CA SER A 161 -7.97 0.34 7.39
C SER A 161 -6.53 0.03 6.94
N GLN A 162 -6.27 0.13 5.64
CA GLN A 162 -4.98 -0.25 5.09
C GLN A 162 -3.98 0.90 4.98
N GLY A 163 -4.47 2.13 5.02
CA GLY A 163 -3.64 3.28 4.69
C GLY A 163 -3.12 3.24 3.25
N THR A 164 -2.53 4.33 2.82
CA THR A 164 -1.87 4.41 1.52
C THR A 164 -0.83 5.51 1.50
N GLU A 165 0.19 5.33 0.70
CA GLU A 165 1.16 6.39 0.39
C GLU A 165 1.39 6.40 -1.11
N GLY A 166 1.39 7.59 -1.72
CA GLY A 166 1.62 7.76 -3.14
C GLY A 166 2.25 9.10 -3.44
N ILE A 167 3.27 9.10 -4.29
CA ILE A 167 3.96 10.28 -4.76
C ILE A 167 3.65 10.43 -6.24
N ALA A 168 3.04 11.56 -6.59
CA ALA A 168 2.73 11.94 -7.96
C ALA A 168 3.50 13.21 -8.36
N VAL A 169 3.21 13.74 -9.53
CA VAL A 169 3.79 15.01 -9.98
C VAL A 169 3.02 16.16 -9.34
N GLY A 170 3.70 16.96 -8.52
CA GLY A 170 3.10 18.11 -7.84
C GLY A 170 2.16 17.78 -6.67
N LEU A 171 1.79 16.52 -6.49
CA LEU A 171 0.90 16.04 -5.43
C LEU A 171 1.47 14.80 -4.76
N SER A 172 1.14 14.62 -3.48
CA SER A 172 1.36 13.39 -2.74
C SER A 172 0.15 13.08 -1.87
N THR A 173 -0.10 11.80 -1.65
CA THR A 173 -1.11 11.33 -0.71
C THR A 173 -0.45 10.49 0.35
N LYS A 174 -0.88 10.66 1.61
CA LYS A 174 -0.47 9.80 2.72
C LYS A 174 -1.62 9.67 3.70
N VAL A 175 -2.19 8.49 3.75
CA VAL A 175 -3.22 8.10 4.72
C VAL A 175 -2.63 7.00 5.58
N LEU A 176 -2.59 7.22 6.89
CA LEU A 176 -2.09 6.23 7.84
C LEU A 176 -3.13 5.13 8.07
N PRO A 177 -2.73 3.89 8.33
CA PRO A 177 -3.65 2.82 8.67
C PRO A 177 -4.27 3.04 10.05
N HIS A 178 -5.42 2.43 10.28
CA HIS A 178 -6.17 2.50 11.53
C HIS A 178 -6.66 1.11 11.93
N ASN A 179 -6.97 0.92 13.18
CA ASN A 179 -7.50 -0.34 13.69
C ASN A 179 -8.86 -0.66 13.07
N PHE A 180 -9.00 -1.89 12.57
CA PHE A 180 -10.21 -2.32 11.85
C PHE A 180 -11.47 -2.27 12.74
N LEU A 181 -11.39 -2.68 14.00
CA LEU A 181 -12.53 -2.65 14.92
C LEU A 181 -12.93 -1.22 15.27
N GLU A 182 -11.96 -0.35 15.51
CA GLU A 182 -12.21 1.07 15.77
C GLU A 182 -12.86 1.77 14.56
N ILE A 183 -12.49 1.38 13.34
CA ILE A 183 -13.15 1.88 12.12
C ILE A 183 -14.62 1.44 12.08
N LEU A 184 -14.93 0.18 12.41
CA LEU A 184 -16.31 -0.28 12.46
C LEU A 184 -17.12 0.48 13.51
N ASP A 185 -16.55 0.70 14.69
CA ASP A 185 -17.20 1.48 15.75
C ASP A 185 -17.41 2.94 15.33
N ALA A 186 -16.42 3.53 14.64
CA ALA A 186 -16.55 4.87 14.07
C ALA A 186 -17.66 4.94 13.00
N CYS A 187 -17.76 3.95 12.12
CA CYS A 187 -18.85 3.85 11.15
C CYS A 187 -20.22 3.77 11.84
N ILE A 188 -20.36 2.94 12.87
CA ILE A 188 -21.60 2.82 13.66
C ILE A 188 -21.93 4.14 14.36
N ALA A 189 -20.93 4.82 14.94
CA ALA A 189 -21.11 6.12 15.59
C ALA A 189 -21.56 7.18 14.58
N HIS A 190 -20.93 7.24 13.39
CA HIS A 190 -21.29 8.14 12.31
C HIS A 190 -22.75 7.95 11.87
N LEU A 191 -23.15 6.70 11.61
CA LEU A 191 -24.52 6.38 11.22
C LEU A 191 -25.57 6.73 12.30
N LYS A 192 -25.15 6.75 13.57
CA LYS A 192 -26.00 7.16 14.71
C LYS A 192 -25.90 8.66 15.02
N ASN A 193 -25.21 9.46 14.21
CA ASN A 193 -24.90 10.87 14.43
C ASN A 193 -24.25 11.14 15.81
N LYS A 194 -23.36 10.22 16.25
CA LYS A 194 -22.59 10.36 17.47
C LYS A 194 -21.17 10.83 17.17
N PRO A 195 -20.54 11.64 18.02
CA PRO A 195 -19.14 11.99 17.88
C PRO A 195 -18.26 10.74 18.03
N PHE A 196 -17.17 10.68 17.28
CA PHE A 196 -16.14 9.67 17.41
C PHE A 196 -14.77 10.29 17.19
N THR A 197 -13.74 9.62 17.68
CA THR A 197 -12.34 9.98 17.42
C THR A 197 -11.65 8.71 16.91
N LEU A 198 -10.87 8.85 15.85
CA LEU A 198 -10.13 7.75 15.24
C LEU A 198 -8.66 8.16 15.13
N TYR A 199 -7.76 7.34 15.68
CA TYR A 199 -6.33 7.56 15.60
C TYR A 199 -5.66 6.48 14.75
N PRO A 200 -4.54 6.80 14.08
CA PRO A 200 -3.75 5.79 13.38
C PRO A 200 -3.28 4.68 14.33
N ASP A 201 -3.34 3.46 13.81
CA ASP A 201 -2.85 2.26 14.46
C ASP A 201 -1.99 1.43 13.49
N PHE A 202 -0.99 0.75 14.00
CA PHE A 202 0.06 0.17 13.19
C PHE A 202 0.26 -1.32 13.45
N GLN A 203 0.34 -2.10 12.39
CA GLN A 203 0.56 -3.55 12.45
C GLN A 203 1.89 -3.92 13.14
N THR A 204 2.87 -3.04 13.12
CA THR A 204 4.16 -3.22 13.82
C THR A 204 4.12 -2.90 15.31
N GLY A 205 2.99 -2.38 15.82
CA GLY A 205 2.83 -1.96 17.21
C GLY A 205 3.55 -0.65 17.53
N GLY A 206 4.12 -0.55 18.73
CA GLY A 206 4.79 0.62 19.25
C GLY A 206 3.86 1.63 19.90
N PHE A 207 4.39 2.81 20.21
CA PHE A 207 3.62 3.93 20.77
C PHE A 207 3.49 5.06 19.76
N ALA A 208 2.32 5.70 19.73
CA ALA A 208 2.06 6.87 18.91
C ALA A 208 1.61 8.05 19.77
N ASP A 209 2.29 9.19 19.63
CA ASP A 209 1.85 10.46 20.19
C ASP A 209 1.07 11.21 19.12
N ALA A 210 -0.24 11.26 19.30
CA ALA A 210 -1.19 11.89 18.39
C ALA A 210 -1.62 13.30 18.83
N THR A 211 -0.96 13.89 19.83
CA THR A 211 -1.33 15.21 20.39
C THR A 211 -1.47 16.28 19.29
N ASN A 212 -0.61 16.25 18.30
CA ASN A 212 -0.60 17.19 17.18
C ASN A 212 -1.04 16.54 15.84
N TYR A 213 -1.77 15.46 15.87
CA TYR A 213 -2.16 14.71 14.66
C TYR A 213 -3.11 15.49 13.76
N ASN A 214 -3.98 16.32 14.35
CA ASN A 214 -4.94 17.18 13.65
C ASN A 214 -5.78 16.41 12.59
N SER A 215 -6.23 15.20 12.95
CA SER A 215 -7.03 14.33 12.06
C SER A 215 -6.42 14.11 10.66
N GLY A 216 -5.09 14.09 10.57
CA GLY A 216 -4.37 13.89 9.30
C GLY A 216 -4.34 15.10 8.36
N GLN A 217 -4.85 16.25 8.79
CA GLN A 217 -4.81 17.48 7.98
C GLN A 217 -3.38 18.01 7.84
N ARG A 218 -3.19 18.85 6.82
CA ARG A 218 -1.89 19.46 6.53
C ARG A 218 -1.32 20.18 7.76
N GLY A 219 -0.05 19.88 8.09
CA GLY A 219 0.64 20.40 9.26
C GLY A 219 0.46 19.54 10.51
N GLY A 220 -0.40 18.51 10.47
CA GLY A 220 -0.49 17.52 11.53
C GLY A 220 0.80 16.71 11.68
N ARG A 221 1.10 16.27 12.90
CA ARG A 221 2.30 15.51 13.24
C ARG A 221 1.96 14.33 14.16
N LEU A 222 2.39 13.14 13.78
CA LEU A 222 2.35 11.94 14.60
C LEU A 222 3.78 11.51 14.92
N LEU A 223 4.09 11.26 16.19
CA LEU A 223 5.38 10.75 16.61
C LEU A 223 5.24 9.27 17.00
N THR A 224 6.02 8.40 16.36
CA THR A 224 6.03 6.97 16.69
C THR A 224 7.29 6.58 17.42
N ARG A 225 7.19 5.62 18.35
CA ARG A 225 8.28 5.12 19.17
C ARG A 225 8.18 3.60 19.31
N ALA A 226 9.35 2.95 19.44
CA ALA A 226 9.43 1.55 19.80
C ALA A 226 8.88 1.32 21.22
N LYS A 227 8.39 0.12 21.48
CA LYS A 227 8.09 -0.34 22.83
C LYS A 227 9.33 -1.00 23.42
N ILE A 228 9.84 -0.41 24.51
CA ILE A 228 11.06 -0.83 25.18
C ILE A 228 10.69 -1.29 26.58
N GLY A 229 11.06 -2.53 26.91
CA GLY A 229 10.94 -3.14 28.21
C GLY A 229 12.28 -3.25 28.95
N ILE A 230 12.26 -3.25 30.26
CA ILE A 230 13.44 -3.53 31.10
C ILE A 230 13.36 -4.97 31.56
N ILE A 231 14.27 -5.82 31.08
CA ILE A 231 14.38 -7.21 31.56
C ILE A 231 15.10 -7.24 32.90
N ASN A 232 16.22 -6.53 32.99
CA ASN A 232 17.01 -6.38 34.23
C ASN A 232 17.85 -5.09 34.18
N ARG A 233 18.70 -4.88 35.21
CA ARG A 233 19.51 -3.64 35.36
C ARG A 233 20.45 -3.34 34.20
N SER A 234 20.78 -4.32 33.37
CA SER A 234 21.74 -4.19 32.25
C SER A 234 21.19 -4.64 30.91
N LEU A 235 19.94 -5.09 30.86
CA LEU A 235 19.33 -5.64 29.65
C LEU A 235 17.96 -4.99 29.40
N LEU A 236 17.83 -4.41 28.22
CA LEU A 236 16.58 -3.88 27.67
C LEU A 236 16.12 -4.75 26.51
N GLU A 237 14.83 -4.82 26.28
CA GLU A 237 14.22 -5.48 25.14
C GLU A 237 13.33 -4.49 24.37
N ILE A 238 13.48 -4.49 23.06
CA ILE A 238 12.55 -3.83 22.15
C ILE A 238 11.63 -4.93 21.61
N SER A 239 10.33 -4.83 21.93
CA SER A 239 9.32 -5.83 21.57
C SER A 239 8.37 -5.37 20.46
N GLU A 240 8.35 -4.08 20.12
CA GLU A 240 7.54 -3.53 19.04
C GLU A 240 8.30 -2.39 18.35
N LEU A 241 8.10 -2.24 17.03
CA LEU A 241 8.80 -1.26 16.21
C LEU A 241 7.98 0.01 15.99
N PRO A 242 8.62 1.17 15.84
CA PRO A 242 7.94 2.36 15.37
C PRO A 242 7.52 2.19 13.90
N PHE A 243 6.38 2.72 13.54
CA PHE A 243 5.85 2.63 12.18
C PHE A 243 6.86 3.07 11.10
N GLY A 244 6.97 2.25 10.07
CA GLY A 244 7.85 2.52 8.92
C GLY A 244 9.33 2.24 9.16
N THR A 245 9.66 1.54 10.25
CA THR A 245 11.03 1.14 10.59
C THR A 245 11.14 -0.38 10.65
N THR A 246 12.23 -0.94 10.14
CA THR A 246 12.57 -2.36 10.28
C THR A 246 13.55 -2.58 11.43
N THR A 247 13.72 -3.86 11.87
CA THR A 247 14.69 -4.23 12.90
C THR A 247 16.10 -3.75 12.55
N ASP A 248 16.55 -3.99 11.32
CA ASP A 248 17.87 -3.56 10.84
C ASP A 248 18.06 -2.05 10.93
N ARG A 249 17.09 -1.26 10.43
CA ARG A 249 17.16 0.21 10.49
C ARG A 249 17.18 0.73 11.91
N LEU A 250 16.42 0.09 12.81
CA LEU A 250 16.40 0.45 14.22
C LEU A 250 17.76 0.15 14.88
N ILE A 251 18.32 -1.05 14.64
CA ILE A 251 19.66 -1.44 15.12
C ILE A 251 20.72 -0.46 14.62
N GLU A 252 20.72 -0.14 13.32
CA GLU A 252 21.64 0.87 12.77
C GLU A 252 21.51 2.23 13.46
N SER A 253 20.30 2.65 13.78
CA SER A 253 20.06 3.92 14.46
C SER A 253 20.60 3.91 15.89
N ILE A 254 20.49 2.78 16.60
CA ILE A 254 21.05 2.58 17.95
C ILE A 254 22.58 2.60 17.88
N ILE A 255 23.18 1.90 16.93
CA ILE A 255 24.64 1.91 16.72
C ILE A 255 25.14 3.33 16.46
N LYS A 256 24.51 4.06 15.55
CA LYS A 256 24.84 5.46 15.25
C LYS A 256 24.72 6.39 16.50
N ALA A 257 23.74 6.17 17.36
CA ALA A 257 23.60 6.92 18.61
C ALA A 257 24.68 6.56 19.64
N ASN A 258 25.05 5.28 19.71
CA ASN A 258 26.16 4.80 20.54
C ASN A 258 27.52 5.40 20.10
N ASP A 259 27.81 5.39 18.81
CA ASP A 259 29.04 5.95 18.24
C ASP A 259 29.16 7.46 18.47
N LYS A 260 28.02 8.16 18.49
CA LYS A 260 27.95 9.59 18.84
C LYS A 260 28.04 9.85 20.36
N GLY A 261 28.14 8.80 21.18
CA GLY A 261 28.19 8.92 22.64
C GLY A 261 26.87 9.37 23.31
N GLN A 262 25.75 9.34 22.58
CA GLN A 262 24.43 9.70 23.10
C GLN A 262 23.85 8.64 24.06
N ILE A 263 24.19 7.40 23.80
CA ILE A 263 23.83 6.22 24.61
C ILE A 263 25.07 5.35 24.79
N LYS A 264 25.05 4.43 25.76
CA LYS A 264 26.10 3.45 25.98
C LYS A 264 25.52 2.04 25.87
N VAL A 265 25.72 1.40 24.72
CA VAL A 265 25.30 0.04 24.45
C VAL A 265 26.55 -0.83 24.28
N LYS A 266 26.60 -1.94 25.00
CA LYS A 266 27.74 -2.87 24.96
C LYS A 266 27.56 -3.93 23.85
N LYS A 267 26.34 -4.42 23.68
CA LYS A 267 26.01 -5.48 22.74
C LYS A 267 24.55 -5.32 22.30
N ILE A 268 24.27 -5.60 21.04
CA ILE A 268 22.91 -5.68 20.48
C ILE A 268 22.76 -7.10 19.92
N THR A 269 21.62 -7.75 20.22
CA THR A 269 21.30 -9.05 19.67
C THR A 269 19.87 -9.00 19.12
N ASP A 270 19.71 -9.35 17.85
CA ASP A 270 18.40 -9.52 17.24
C ASP A 270 17.98 -10.98 17.35
N ASN A 271 16.88 -11.21 18.07
CA ASN A 271 16.24 -12.52 18.24
C ASN A 271 14.84 -12.52 17.61
N THR A 272 14.57 -11.57 16.71
CA THR A 272 13.26 -11.43 16.06
C THR A 272 12.92 -12.69 15.27
N ALA A 273 11.72 -13.21 15.52
CA ALA A 273 11.15 -14.34 14.82
C ALA A 273 9.68 -14.01 14.46
N LYS A 274 8.69 -14.69 15.05
CA LYS A 274 7.29 -14.31 14.89
C LYS A 274 7.01 -12.95 15.52
N ASP A 275 7.62 -12.67 16.65
CA ASP A 275 7.53 -11.42 17.38
C ASP A 275 8.88 -10.71 17.39
N VAL A 276 8.86 -9.39 17.45
CA VAL A 276 10.07 -8.57 17.51
C VAL A 276 10.74 -8.76 18.88
N SER A 277 12.05 -9.05 18.88
CA SER A 277 12.86 -9.15 20.10
C SER A 277 14.30 -8.71 19.82
N ILE A 278 14.61 -7.46 20.13
CA ILE A 278 15.97 -6.88 20.03
C ILE A 278 16.42 -6.57 21.46
N THR A 279 17.53 -7.18 21.87
CA THR A 279 18.08 -7.05 23.21
C THR A 279 19.50 -6.46 23.22
#